data_b8f8a34e23a010548c1c45ad732f45da
#
_entry.id   b8f8a34e23a010548c1c45ad732f45da
#
_cell.length_a   1.000
_cell.length_b   1.000
_cell.length_c   1.000
_cell.angle_alpha   90.00
_cell.angle_beta   90.00
_cell.angle_gamma   90.00
#
_symmetry.space_group_name_H-M   'P 1'
#
loop_
_entity.id
_entity.type
_entity.pdbx_description
1 polymer ?
#
loop_
_entity_poly.entity_id
_entity_poly.type
_entity_poly.pdbx_seq_one_letter_code
_entity_poly.pdbx_strand_id
1 'polypeptide(L)'
;MSTKVHVHLFYGADPRFYRKGDDIGCLYGYHHAQSEAFALTYSQDARESRPVRLVRRALKAALGFDFIHTWRNRAQMLRSDVIWTHTEQEWLSAALMLLLCGRKAGPGASPLLLAQSVWLLDKWPSYGIVRSWLYRKLLTRADRLTTLASENAGLCQRYFHRDATPLLYGLNTRDFPVTAPTQWTPRTPLRIAAIGNDRDRDWETLIKAVGNDPRYTVKLATRRRIPASLRASNVEIALFSGIKKQHELYDWADVIVVPLRPNSHASGITVMLEAAAVGKPMVATDVGALRDYFPADEAAYVPPFNPQALRDALDRLASEPDEALRQAQAAAAGLLARDLTTQHYAMQHVRITREMLSARGQASAHAGAATHAQPAAPGRESRGGL
;
A
#
# COMPACT_ATOMS: atom_id res chain seq x y z
N MET A 1 -5.30 11.18 -28.02
CA MET A 1 -4.48 9.95 -27.82
C MET A 1 -4.67 9.47 -26.39
N SER A 2 -4.83 8.17 -26.15
CA SER A 2 -4.92 7.64 -24.80
C SER A 2 -3.55 7.62 -24.10
N THR A 3 -3.53 7.91 -22.81
CA THR A 3 -2.33 7.77 -21.97
C THR A 3 -2.05 6.29 -21.73
N LYS A 4 -0.85 5.84 -22.09
CA LYS A 4 -0.42 4.44 -21.89
C LYS A 4 0.22 4.30 -20.52
N VAL A 5 -0.36 3.49 -19.68
CA VAL A 5 0.14 3.20 -18.32
C VAL A 5 0.57 1.74 -18.22
N HIS A 6 1.73 1.50 -17.64
CA HIS A 6 2.16 0.17 -17.25
C HIS A 6 2.11 0.01 -15.73
N VAL A 7 1.25 -0.87 -15.24
CA VAL A 7 1.17 -1.22 -13.82
C VAL A 7 2.17 -2.33 -13.55
N HIS A 8 3.27 -1.99 -12.88
CA HIS A 8 4.30 -2.95 -12.51
C HIS A 8 4.09 -3.45 -11.08
N LEU A 9 3.76 -4.73 -10.96
CA LEU A 9 3.53 -5.42 -9.69
C LEU A 9 4.57 -6.53 -9.49
N PHE A 10 4.62 -7.10 -8.30
CA PHE A 10 5.56 -8.17 -7.96
C PHE A 10 5.28 -9.47 -8.74
N TYR A 11 6.29 -10.32 -8.86
CA TYR A 11 6.13 -11.66 -9.43
C TYR A 11 5.12 -12.49 -8.61
N GLY A 12 4.08 -12.98 -9.26
CA GLY A 12 2.92 -13.65 -8.64
C GLY A 12 1.65 -12.81 -8.63
N ALA A 13 1.71 -11.54 -9.05
CA ALA A 13 0.54 -10.64 -9.16
C ALA A 13 0.06 -10.43 -10.60
N ASP A 14 0.42 -11.33 -11.53
CA ASP A 14 -0.02 -11.26 -12.92
C ASP A 14 -1.56 -11.38 -13.00
N PRO A 15 -2.27 -10.36 -13.52
CA PRO A 15 -3.73 -10.37 -13.56
C PRO A 15 -4.35 -11.53 -14.34
N ARG A 16 -3.59 -12.17 -15.23
CA ARG A 16 -4.04 -13.35 -15.97
C ARG A 16 -4.26 -14.58 -15.08
N PHE A 17 -3.56 -14.64 -13.95
CA PHE A 17 -3.58 -15.77 -13.02
C PHE A 17 -4.08 -15.39 -11.63
N TYR A 18 -3.97 -14.10 -11.26
CA TYR A 18 -4.41 -13.61 -9.97
C TYR A 18 -5.91 -13.34 -10.00
N ARG A 19 -6.65 -14.04 -9.13
CA ARG A 19 -8.08 -13.86 -8.93
C ARG A 19 -8.37 -13.86 -7.44
N LYS A 20 -9.12 -12.86 -6.98
CA LYS A 20 -9.54 -12.76 -5.59
C LYS A 20 -10.96 -12.21 -5.54
N GLY A 21 -11.84 -12.91 -4.83
CA GLY A 21 -13.24 -12.57 -4.74
C GLY A 21 -13.95 -12.60 -6.09
N ASP A 22 -14.99 -11.84 -6.24
CA ASP A 22 -15.77 -11.69 -7.47
C ASP A 22 -15.18 -10.62 -8.40
N ASP A 23 -14.29 -9.78 -7.90
CA ASP A 23 -13.58 -8.78 -8.68
C ASP A 23 -12.37 -9.41 -9.38
N ILE A 24 -12.62 -9.87 -10.58
CA ILE A 24 -11.58 -10.45 -11.43
C ILE A 24 -10.79 -9.33 -12.05
N GLY A 25 -9.54 -9.19 -11.69
CA GLY A 25 -8.75 -8.15 -12.26
C GLY A 25 -7.39 -8.04 -11.62
N CYS A 26 -6.89 -6.83 -11.60
CA CYS A 26 -5.62 -6.50 -11.02
C CYS A 26 -5.72 -6.42 -9.51
N LEU A 27 -4.74 -6.99 -8.81
CA LEU A 27 -4.51 -6.74 -7.41
C LEU A 27 -4.52 -5.22 -7.14
N TYR A 28 -5.09 -4.77 -6.04
CA TYR A 28 -5.21 -3.36 -5.63
C TYR A 28 -6.19 -2.48 -6.43
N GLY A 29 -6.97 -3.05 -7.37
CA GLY A 29 -8.02 -2.33 -8.07
C GLY A 29 -7.57 -1.38 -9.17
N TYR A 30 -6.31 -1.43 -9.62
CA TYR A 30 -5.81 -0.56 -10.70
C TYR A 30 -6.62 -0.64 -12.00
N HIS A 31 -7.29 -1.76 -12.26
CA HIS A 31 -8.14 -1.97 -13.44
C HIS A 31 -9.29 -0.96 -13.53
N HIS A 32 -9.72 -0.35 -12.42
CA HIS A 32 -10.75 0.70 -12.42
C HIS A 32 -10.32 1.97 -13.19
N ALA A 33 -9.01 2.16 -13.40
CA ALA A 33 -8.50 3.28 -14.19
C ALA A 33 -8.57 3.05 -15.70
N GLN A 34 -8.87 1.82 -16.16
CA GLN A 34 -8.99 1.50 -17.59
C GLN A 34 -10.14 2.30 -18.22
N SER A 35 -9.87 3.08 -19.25
CA SER A 35 -10.85 3.91 -19.95
C SER A 35 -10.35 4.25 -21.36
N GLU A 36 -11.16 4.94 -22.15
CA GLU A 36 -10.71 5.47 -23.46
C GLU A 36 -9.52 6.42 -23.35
N ALA A 37 -9.42 7.17 -22.24
CA ALA A 37 -8.33 8.10 -21.97
C ALA A 37 -7.08 7.43 -21.37
N PHE A 38 -7.21 6.24 -20.76
CA PHE A 38 -6.14 5.51 -20.07
C PHE A 38 -6.10 4.05 -20.50
N ALA A 39 -5.05 3.67 -21.24
CA ALA A 39 -4.81 2.28 -21.65
C ALA A 39 -3.81 1.62 -20.69
N LEU A 40 -4.26 0.63 -19.92
CA LEU A 40 -3.45 -0.05 -18.93
C LEU A 40 -2.85 -1.36 -19.47
N THR A 41 -1.59 -1.58 -19.15
CA THR A 41 -0.90 -2.86 -19.31
C THR A 41 -0.31 -3.29 -17.98
N TYR A 42 -0.08 -4.58 -17.81
CA TYR A 42 0.38 -5.14 -16.53
C TYR A 42 1.61 -6.01 -16.73
N SER A 43 2.44 -6.09 -15.69
CA SER A 43 3.56 -7.03 -15.65
C SER A 43 3.07 -8.46 -15.78
N GLN A 44 3.81 -9.25 -16.57
CA GLN A 44 3.50 -10.64 -16.83
C GLN A 44 4.55 -11.55 -16.19
N ASP A 45 4.06 -12.62 -15.58
CA ASP A 45 4.93 -13.65 -15.01
C ASP A 45 5.44 -14.58 -16.10
N ALA A 46 6.75 -14.76 -16.12
CA ALA A 46 7.38 -15.75 -17.00
C ALA A 46 7.50 -17.11 -16.30
N ARG A 47 7.29 -18.19 -17.03
CA ARG A 47 7.61 -19.53 -16.54
C ARG A 47 9.12 -19.64 -16.27
N GLU A 48 9.47 -20.22 -15.13
CA GLU A 48 10.87 -20.32 -14.67
C GLU A 48 11.27 -21.77 -14.44
N SER A 49 12.44 -22.14 -14.98
CA SER A 49 13.13 -23.35 -14.54
C SER A 49 13.65 -23.20 -13.10
N ARG A 50 13.91 -24.31 -12.43
CA ARG A 50 14.44 -24.29 -11.04
C ARG A 50 15.69 -23.41 -10.87
N PRO A 51 16.75 -23.53 -11.71
CA PRO A 51 17.96 -22.71 -11.55
C PRO A 51 17.68 -21.22 -11.76
N VAL A 52 16.90 -20.85 -12.77
CA VAL A 52 16.54 -19.45 -13.03
C VAL A 52 15.79 -18.83 -11.86
N ARG A 53 14.85 -19.58 -11.26
CA ARG A 53 14.13 -19.15 -10.06
C ARG A 53 15.08 -18.94 -8.86
N LEU A 54 16.09 -19.81 -8.70
CA LEU A 54 17.08 -19.68 -7.64
C LEU A 54 17.91 -18.40 -7.82
N VAL A 55 18.42 -18.15 -9.03
CA VAL A 55 19.19 -16.93 -9.36
C VAL A 55 18.33 -15.67 -9.12
N ARG A 56 17.08 -15.65 -9.56
CA ARG A 56 16.17 -14.52 -9.32
C ARG A 56 15.98 -14.26 -7.84
N ARG A 57 15.76 -15.31 -7.03
CA ARG A 57 15.59 -15.18 -5.57
C ARG A 57 16.85 -14.69 -4.89
N ALA A 58 18.03 -15.19 -5.28
CA ALA A 58 19.31 -14.75 -4.73
C ALA A 58 19.58 -13.27 -5.05
N LEU A 59 19.35 -12.85 -6.31
CA LEU A 59 19.50 -11.46 -6.71
C LEU A 59 18.48 -10.55 -5.98
N LYS A 60 17.23 -11.00 -5.85
CA LYS A 60 16.20 -10.29 -5.07
C LYS A 60 16.62 -10.10 -3.61
N ALA A 61 17.20 -11.12 -2.98
CA ALA A 61 17.68 -11.02 -1.60
C ALA A 61 18.84 -10.02 -1.46
N ALA A 62 19.77 -10.01 -2.41
CA ALA A 62 20.92 -9.12 -2.42
C ALA A 62 20.49 -7.65 -2.63
N LEU A 63 19.67 -7.39 -3.64
CA LEU A 63 19.21 -6.03 -4.02
C LEU A 63 18.09 -5.52 -3.12
N GLY A 64 17.24 -6.40 -2.59
CA GLY A 64 15.99 -6.06 -1.89
C GLY A 64 14.78 -5.89 -2.80
N PHE A 65 14.93 -6.08 -4.12
CA PHE A 65 13.87 -5.99 -5.14
C PHE A 65 14.10 -6.96 -6.30
N ASP A 66 13.04 -7.28 -7.06
CA ASP A 66 13.05 -8.31 -8.10
C ASP A 66 13.41 -7.75 -9.48
N PHE A 67 14.70 -7.50 -9.71
CA PHE A 67 15.18 -6.93 -10.96
C PHE A 67 14.93 -7.83 -12.18
N ILE A 68 15.03 -9.14 -12.04
CA ILE A 68 14.84 -10.06 -13.19
C ILE A 68 13.40 -10.00 -13.70
N HIS A 69 12.41 -9.95 -12.80
CA HIS A 69 11.01 -9.80 -13.17
C HIS A 69 10.77 -8.48 -13.93
N THR A 70 11.28 -7.37 -13.41
CA THR A 70 11.20 -6.06 -14.06
C THR A 70 11.87 -6.06 -15.43
N TRP A 71 13.07 -6.62 -15.53
CA TRP A 71 13.81 -6.67 -16.79
C TRP A 71 13.08 -7.45 -17.89
N ARG A 72 12.37 -8.50 -17.54
CA ARG A 72 11.53 -9.26 -18.48
C ARG A 72 10.36 -8.44 -19.01
N ASN A 73 9.82 -7.55 -18.20
CA ASN A 73 8.70 -6.68 -18.56
C ASN A 73 9.13 -5.34 -19.19
N ARG A 74 10.44 -5.07 -19.33
CA ARG A 74 10.97 -3.76 -19.75
C ARG A 74 10.42 -3.25 -21.08
N ALA A 75 10.15 -4.14 -22.03
CA ALA A 75 9.67 -3.71 -23.34
C ALA A 75 8.30 -3.03 -23.28
N GLN A 76 7.38 -3.53 -22.46
CA GLN A 76 6.07 -2.92 -22.24
C GLN A 76 6.20 -1.65 -21.40
N MET A 77 7.04 -1.69 -20.36
CA MET A 77 7.30 -0.52 -19.51
C MET A 77 7.86 0.66 -20.33
N LEU A 78 8.83 0.43 -21.20
CA LEU A 78 9.45 1.46 -22.02
C LEU A 78 8.53 2.02 -23.14
N ARG A 79 7.43 1.33 -23.46
CA ARG A 79 6.41 1.79 -24.42
C ARG A 79 5.28 2.57 -23.75
N SER A 80 5.26 2.63 -22.43
CA SER A 80 4.25 3.39 -21.68
C SER A 80 4.66 4.86 -21.51
N ASP A 81 3.70 5.72 -21.25
CA ASP A 81 3.94 7.11 -20.88
C ASP A 81 4.29 7.22 -19.40
N VAL A 82 3.67 6.36 -18.56
CA VAL A 82 3.86 6.34 -17.12
C VAL A 82 3.90 4.88 -16.61
N ILE A 83 4.75 4.62 -15.64
CA ILE A 83 4.82 3.37 -14.88
C ILE A 83 4.22 3.61 -13.50
N TRP A 84 3.22 2.83 -13.12
CA TRP A 84 2.68 2.78 -11.75
C TRP A 84 3.26 1.59 -11.00
N THR A 85 3.53 1.79 -9.71
CA THR A 85 4.03 0.75 -8.83
C THR A 85 3.29 0.78 -7.51
N HIS A 86 3.28 -0.32 -6.75
CA HIS A 86 2.53 -0.42 -5.50
C HIS A 86 3.42 -0.39 -4.25
N THR A 87 4.64 -0.90 -4.34
CA THR A 87 5.61 -0.90 -3.23
C THR A 87 6.99 -0.44 -3.69
N GLU A 88 7.87 -0.21 -2.72
CA GLU A 88 9.26 0.14 -3.02
C GLU A 88 10.01 -0.93 -3.81
N GLN A 89 9.61 -2.20 -3.70
CA GLN A 89 10.30 -3.27 -4.43
C GLN A 89 10.11 -3.13 -5.94
N GLU A 90 8.93 -2.72 -6.38
CA GLU A 90 8.62 -2.51 -7.79
C GLU A 90 9.28 -1.25 -8.33
N TRP A 91 9.14 -0.09 -7.64
CA TRP A 91 9.70 1.14 -8.21
C TRP A 91 11.24 1.20 -8.14
N LEU A 92 11.89 0.63 -7.11
CA LEU A 92 13.36 0.53 -7.07
C LEU A 92 13.87 -0.30 -8.25
N SER A 93 13.18 -1.37 -8.56
CA SER A 93 13.49 -2.24 -9.69
C SER A 93 13.25 -1.53 -11.03
N ALA A 94 12.13 -0.82 -11.17
CA ALA A 94 11.81 -0.01 -12.36
C ALA A 94 12.83 1.14 -12.53
N ALA A 95 13.20 1.81 -11.45
CA ALA A 95 14.20 2.87 -11.45
C ALA A 95 15.57 2.37 -11.95
N LEU A 96 16.01 1.18 -11.48
CA LEU A 96 17.25 0.57 -11.96
C LEU A 96 17.16 0.24 -13.45
N MET A 97 16.06 -0.34 -13.91
CA MET A 97 15.82 -0.63 -15.33
C MET A 97 15.88 0.64 -16.18
N LEU A 98 15.23 1.73 -15.75
CA LEU A 98 15.23 3.01 -16.43
C LEU A 98 16.63 3.65 -16.49
N LEU A 99 17.45 3.49 -15.44
CA LEU A 99 18.84 3.94 -15.44
C LEU A 99 19.69 3.17 -16.47
N LEU A 100 19.53 1.85 -16.54
CA LEU A 100 20.28 0.99 -17.47
C LEU A 100 19.85 1.18 -18.93
N CYS A 101 18.56 1.44 -19.17
CA CYS A 101 18.05 1.68 -20.53
C CYS A 101 18.34 3.10 -21.05
N GLY A 102 18.90 3.98 -20.20
CA GLY A 102 19.14 5.37 -20.53
C GLY A 102 17.87 6.24 -20.58
N ARG A 103 18.04 7.54 -20.41
CA ARG A 103 16.95 8.53 -20.57
C ARG A 103 17.05 9.14 -21.96
N LYS A 104 16.00 8.94 -22.77
CA LYS A 104 15.86 9.67 -24.03
C LYS A 104 15.13 10.98 -23.76
N ALA A 105 15.62 12.09 -24.32
CA ALA A 105 14.92 13.37 -24.31
C ALA A 105 14.09 13.51 -25.61
N GLY A 106 12.94 14.20 -25.54
CA GLY A 106 12.09 14.47 -26.69
C GLY A 106 10.97 13.46 -26.94
N PRO A 107 10.38 13.45 -28.16
CA PRO A 107 9.34 12.49 -28.53
C PRO A 107 9.84 11.07 -28.36
N GLY A 108 9.14 10.25 -27.54
CA GLY A 108 9.61 8.94 -27.11
C GLY A 108 10.53 8.97 -25.90
N ALA A 109 10.47 10.03 -25.08
CA ALA A 109 11.13 10.11 -23.78
C ALA A 109 10.82 8.90 -22.89
N SER A 110 11.73 8.57 -21.99
CA SER A 110 11.51 7.52 -20.98
C SER A 110 10.19 7.74 -20.23
N PRO A 111 9.47 6.66 -19.87
CA PRO A 111 8.25 6.79 -19.08
C PRO A 111 8.50 7.50 -17.76
N LEU A 112 7.50 8.23 -17.28
CA LEU A 112 7.48 8.76 -15.91
C LEU A 112 7.28 7.61 -14.93
N LEU A 113 7.87 7.72 -13.74
CA LEU A 113 7.75 6.73 -12.68
C LEU A 113 6.97 7.30 -11.50
N LEU A 114 5.75 6.80 -11.31
CA LEU A 114 4.95 7.02 -10.10
C LEU A 114 5.29 5.93 -9.10
N ALA A 115 6.04 6.32 -8.07
CA ALA A 115 6.71 5.43 -7.13
C ALA A 115 6.00 5.42 -5.77
N GLN A 116 5.31 4.33 -5.44
CA GLN A 116 4.68 4.19 -4.15
C GLN A 116 5.57 3.42 -3.17
N SER A 117 5.71 3.96 -1.96
CA SER A 117 6.45 3.34 -0.87
C SER A 117 5.49 2.92 0.25
N VAL A 118 5.69 1.71 0.76
CA VAL A 118 4.93 1.13 1.87
C VAL A 118 5.84 0.89 3.07
N TRP A 119 6.88 0.08 2.94
CA TRP A 119 7.79 -0.32 4.04
C TRP A 119 9.17 0.33 3.99
N LEU A 120 9.50 1.07 2.94
CA LEU A 120 10.83 1.65 2.75
C LEU A 120 11.24 2.51 3.95
N LEU A 121 10.33 3.33 4.44
CA LEU A 121 10.59 4.34 5.45
C LEU A 121 10.79 3.72 6.84
N ASP A 122 10.00 2.71 7.18
CA ASP A 122 10.19 1.90 8.39
C ASP A 122 11.55 1.21 8.43
N LYS A 123 11.94 0.67 7.27
CA LYS A 123 13.19 -0.09 7.16
C LYS A 123 14.42 0.78 6.94
N TRP A 124 14.22 2.04 6.56
CA TRP A 124 15.32 2.92 6.18
C TRP A 124 16.43 3.01 7.21
N PRO A 125 16.17 3.18 8.53
CA PRO A 125 17.21 3.24 9.54
C PRO A 125 18.01 1.95 9.70
N SER A 126 17.48 0.81 9.22
CA SER A 126 18.12 -0.51 9.32
C SER A 126 18.98 -0.87 8.11
N TYR A 127 19.00 -0.05 7.06
CA TYR A 127 19.77 -0.35 5.86
C TYR A 127 21.24 0.04 6.02
N GLY A 128 22.14 -0.87 5.62
CA GLY A 128 23.58 -0.58 5.56
C GLY A 128 23.93 0.46 4.47
N ILE A 129 25.11 1.03 4.56
CA ILE A 129 25.59 2.16 3.72
C ILE A 129 25.42 1.89 2.22
N VAL A 130 25.81 0.71 1.74
CA VAL A 130 25.78 0.36 0.31
C VAL A 130 24.32 0.35 -0.22
N ARG A 131 23.41 -0.27 0.55
CA ARG A 131 21.98 -0.32 0.17
C ARG A 131 21.37 1.06 0.22
N SER A 132 21.65 1.85 1.23
CA SER A 132 21.14 3.22 1.36
C SER A 132 21.64 4.11 0.21
N TRP A 133 22.93 3.99 -0.16
CA TRP A 133 23.49 4.71 -1.30
C TRP A 133 22.78 4.31 -2.62
N LEU A 134 22.64 3.00 -2.87
CA LEU A 134 21.96 2.50 -4.05
C LEU A 134 20.51 3.03 -4.13
N TYR A 135 19.75 2.93 -3.05
CA TYR A 135 18.36 3.35 -3.02
C TYR A 135 18.22 4.87 -3.19
N ARG A 136 19.10 5.69 -2.60
CA ARG A 136 19.16 7.14 -2.88
C ARG A 136 19.43 7.42 -4.35
N LYS A 137 20.33 6.68 -4.99
CA LYS A 137 20.61 6.81 -6.42
C LYS A 137 19.37 6.45 -7.27
N LEU A 138 18.67 5.36 -6.92
CA LEU A 138 17.46 4.93 -7.60
C LEU A 138 16.30 5.93 -7.40
N LEU A 139 16.22 6.53 -6.23
CA LEU A 139 15.19 7.53 -5.91
C LEU A 139 15.22 8.75 -6.85
N THR A 140 16.38 9.10 -7.39
CA THR A 140 16.49 10.20 -8.38
C THR A 140 15.70 9.94 -9.67
N ARG A 141 15.25 8.69 -9.88
CA ARG A 141 14.47 8.29 -11.07
C ARG A 141 12.96 8.28 -10.82
N ALA A 142 12.53 8.39 -9.56
CA ALA A 142 11.13 8.54 -9.23
C ALA A 142 10.68 9.97 -9.56
N ASP A 143 9.76 10.13 -10.51
CA ASP A 143 9.23 11.42 -10.90
C ASP A 143 8.22 11.96 -9.88
N ARG A 144 7.40 11.07 -9.30
CA ARG A 144 6.50 11.35 -8.18
C ARG A 144 6.56 10.24 -7.15
N LEU A 145 6.67 10.62 -5.86
CA LEU A 145 6.56 9.69 -4.74
C LEU A 145 5.16 9.72 -4.15
N THR A 146 4.66 8.55 -3.77
CA THR A 146 3.41 8.41 -3.01
C THR A 146 3.62 7.48 -1.82
N THR A 147 2.83 7.66 -0.78
CA THR A 147 2.81 6.84 0.44
C THR A 147 1.36 6.50 0.79
N LEU A 148 1.17 5.50 1.65
CA LEU A 148 -0.17 5.14 2.15
C LEU A 148 -0.57 5.93 3.40
N ALA A 149 0.26 6.88 3.83
CA ALA A 149 0.11 7.53 5.12
C ALA A 149 0.79 8.90 5.12
N SER A 150 0.22 9.85 5.86
CA SER A 150 0.78 11.20 6.04
C SER A 150 2.11 11.18 6.80
N GLU A 151 2.24 10.34 7.83
CA GLU A 151 3.49 10.15 8.57
C GLU A 151 4.62 9.75 7.65
N ASN A 152 4.36 8.83 6.72
CA ASN A 152 5.36 8.38 5.74
C ASN A 152 5.74 9.48 4.74
N ALA A 153 4.84 10.38 4.38
CA ALA A 153 5.20 11.55 3.59
C ALA A 153 6.17 12.48 4.34
N GLY A 154 5.94 12.70 5.63
CA GLY A 154 6.86 13.44 6.49
C GLY A 154 8.24 12.77 6.62
N LEU A 155 8.29 11.44 6.70
CA LEU A 155 9.55 10.69 6.71
C LEU A 155 10.29 10.76 5.36
N CYS A 156 9.58 10.79 4.22
CA CYS A 156 10.21 11.04 2.91
C CYS A 156 10.96 12.39 2.90
N GLN A 157 10.35 13.42 3.43
CA GLN A 157 10.99 14.74 3.53
C GLN A 157 12.21 14.69 4.48
N ARG A 158 12.07 14.04 5.63
CA ARG A 158 13.16 13.91 6.61
C ARG A 158 14.37 13.14 6.07
N TYR A 159 14.15 11.98 5.42
CA TYR A 159 15.23 11.08 4.99
C TYR A 159 15.81 11.42 3.62
N PHE A 160 14.99 11.97 2.72
CA PHE A 160 15.34 12.11 1.31
C PHE A 160 15.27 13.54 0.78
N HIS A 161 14.75 14.48 1.56
CA HIS A 161 14.42 15.85 1.12
C HIS A 161 13.53 15.85 -0.14
N ARG A 162 12.57 14.94 -0.16
CA ARG A 162 11.62 14.73 -1.26
C ARG A 162 10.20 14.74 -0.73
N ASP A 163 9.36 15.49 -1.43
CA ASP A 163 7.92 15.45 -1.17
C ASP A 163 7.31 14.13 -1.65
N ALA A 164 6.37 13.61 -0.86
CA ALA A 164 5.55 12.47 -1.22
C ALA A 164 4.08 12.82 -0.99
N THR A 165 3.23 12.34 -1.89
CA THR A 165 1.77 12.55 -1.80
C THR A 165 1.15 11.36 -1.05
N PRO A 166 0.49 11.57 0.10
CA PRO A 166 -0.29 10.51 0.73
C PRO A 166 -1.46 10.10 -0.16
N LEU A 167 -1.60 8.81 -0.38
CA LEU A 167 -2.74 8.19 -1.07
C LEU A 167 -3.30 7.11 -0.17
N LEU A 168 -4.45 7.37 0.42
CA LEU A 168 -5.09 6.36 1.27
C LEU A 168 -5.52 5.16 0.43
N TYR A 169 -5.17 3.97 0.91
CA TYR A 169 -5.58 2.72 0.28
C TYR A 169 -7.08 2.50 0.47
N GLY A 170 -7.70 1.77 -0.43
CA GLY A 170 -9.14 1.51 -0.41
C GLY A 170 -9.49 0.02 -0.40
N LEU A 171 -10.73 -0.24 -0.01
CA LEU A 171 -11.34 -1.56 0.03
C LEU A 171 -11.98 -1.90 -1.31
N ASN A 172 -11.92 -3.17 -1.72
CA ASN A 172 -12.79 -3.68 -2.78
C ASN A 172 -14.21 -3.91 -2.23
N THR A 173 -15.10 -2.99 -2.56
CA THR A 173 -16.49 -3.02 -2.08
C THR A 173 -17.35 -4.11 -2.72
N ARG A 174 -16.90 -4.80 -3.75
CA ARG A 174 -17.55 -6.01 -4.28
C ARG A 174 -17.27 -7.21 -3.38
N ASP A 175 -16.02 -7.34 -2.91
CA ASP A 175 -15.65 -8.39 -1.96
C ASP A 175 -16.24 -8.12 -0.57
N PHE A 176 -16.29 -6.85 -0.16
CA PHE A 176 -16.82 -6.39 1.13
C PHE A 176 -17.81 -5.23 0.93
N PRO A 177 -19.08 -5.52 0.63
CA PRO A 177 -20.11 -4.50 0.56
C PRO A 177 -20.25 -3.76 1.89
N VAL A 178 -20.32 -2.43 1.85
CA VAL A 178 -20.42 -1.62 3.07
C VAL A 178 -21.85 -1.69 3.60
N THR A 179 -21.98 -2.18 4.83
CA THR A 179 -23.24 -2.32 5.54
C THR A 179 -23.13 -1.71 6.93
N ALA A 180 -23.79 -0.57 7.16
CA ALA A 180 -23.87 0.00 8.49
C ALA A 180 -24.70 -0.90 9.41
N PRO A 181 -24.21 -1.27 10.61
CA PRO A 181 -24.96 -2.10 11.55
C PRO A 181 -26.15 -1.31 12.12
N THR A 182 -27.28 -1.98 12.30
CA THR A 182 -28.47 -1.39 12.96
C THR A 182 -28.55 -1.76 14.43
N GLN A 183 -27.83 -2.79 14.84
CA GLN A 183 -27.75 -3.27 16.22
C GLN A 183 -26.40 -3.96 16.44
N TRP A 184 -25.94 -3.95 17.66
CA TRP A 184 -24.80 -4.72 18.09
C TRP A 184 -25.04 -5.25 19.49
N THR A 185 -24.85 -6.57 19.69
CA THR A 185 -25.05 -7.24 20.96
C THR A 185 -23.88 -8.20 21.17
N PRO A 186 -23.05 -7.96 22.19
CA PRO A 186 -21.92 -8.84 22.47
C PRO A 186 -22.38 -10.21 22.94
N ARG A 187 -21.69 -11.25 22.50
CA ARG A 187 -21.90 -12.61 22.99
C ARG A 187 -21.14 -12.82 24.31
N THR A 188 -21.56 -13.79 25.07
CA THR A 188 -20.83 -14.28 26.24
C THR A 188 -20.45 -15.74 26.00
N PRO A 189 -19.15 -16.05 25.82
CA PRO A 189 -17.98 -15.16 25.81
C PRO A 189 -17.92 -14.23 24.60
N LEU A 190 -17.26 -13.05 24.76
CA LEU A 190 -17.03 -12.10 23.68
C LEU A 190 -16.13 -12.72 22.59
N ARG A 191 -16.56 -12.68 21.34
CA ARG A 191 -15.86 -13.27 20.22
C ARG A 191 -14.95 -12.27 19.53
N ILE A 192 -13.66 -12.52 19.58
CA ILE A 192 -12.62 -11.65 19.04
C ILE A 192 -11.99 -12.29 17.82
N ALA A 193 -11.96 -11.60 16.68
CA ALA A 193 -11.13 -11.97 15.55
C ALA A 193 -9.96 -11.01 15.38
N ALA A 194 -8.79 -11.57 15.07
CA ALA A 194 -7.61 -10.79 14.72
C ALA A 194 -6.90 -11.45 13.53
N ILE A 195 -6.62 -10.64 12.47
CA ILE A 195 -6.19 -11.14 11.17
C ILE A 195 -4.86 -10.47 10.79
N GLY A 196 -3.91 -11.25 10.27
CA GLY A 196 -2.71 -10.67 9.64
C GLY A 196 -1.51 -11.61 9.57
N ASN A 197 -0.66 -11.33 8.57
CA ASN A 197 0.58 -12.06 8.34
C ASN A 197 1.81 -11.14 8.39
N ASP A 198 1.59 -9.86 8.64
CA ASP A 198 2.61 -8.86 8.79
C ASP A 198 3.51 -9.16 10.00
N ARG A 199 4.79 -8.79 9.92
CA ARG A 199 5.75 -8.94 11.03
C ARG A 199 5.42 -8.03 12.22
N ASP A 200 4.71 -6.93 11.96
CA ASP A 200 4.38 -5.90 12.93
C ASP A 200 3.06 -6.22 13.67
N ARG A 201 2.48 -7.43 13.47
CA ARG A 201 1.38 -7.94 14.31
C ARG A 201 1.90 -8.32 15.69
N ASP A 202 1.29 -7.75 16.74
CA ASP A 202 1.62 -8.03 18.14
C ASP A 202 0.65 -9.03 18.77
N TRP A 203 0.79 -10.29 18.35
CA TRP A 203 0.00 -11.38 18.90
C TRP A 203 0.25 -11.61 20.38
N GLU A 204 1.44 -11.29 20.87
CA GLU A 204 1.82 -11.46 22.26
C GLU A 204 0.99 -10.56 23.18
N THR A 205 0.84 -9.28 22.85
CA THR A 205 0.01 -8.34 23.60
C THR A 205 -1.45 -8.77 23.63
N LEU A 206 -2.01 -9.23 22.49
CA LEU A 206 -3.38 -9.72 22.45
C LEU A 206 -3.57 -10.95 23.32
N ILE A 207 -2.69 -11.95 23.21
CA ILE A 207 -2.82 -13.19 23.98
C ILE A 207 -2.62 -12.93 25.48
N LYS A 208 -1.71 -12.04 25.87
CA LYS A 208 -1.57 -11.63 27.28
C LYS A 208 -2.79 -10.87 27.80
N ALA A 209 -3.49 -10.14 26.95
CA ALA A 209 -4.71 -9.44 27.33
C ALA A 209 -5.87 -10.37 27.64
N VAL A 210 -6.11 -11.41 26.82
CA VAL A 210 -7.36 -12.19 26.84
C VAL A 210 -7.14 -13.71 26.91
N GLY A 211 -5.92 -14.19 26.86
CA GLY A 211 -5.61 -15.62 26.89
C GLY A 211 -5.95 -16.27 28.22
N ASN A 212 -6.55 -17.46 28.16
CA ASN A 212 -7.05 -18.26 29.31
C ASN A 212 -8.12 -17.55 30.17
N ASP A 213 -8.69 -16.43 29.68
CA ASP A 213 -9.81 -15.77 30.34
C ASP A 213 -11.12 -16.26 29.71
N PRO A 214 -12.03 -16.91 30.49
CA PRO A 214 -13.26 -17.48 29.94
C PRO A 214 -14.27 -16.45 29.42
N ARG A 215 -14.06 -15.17 29.69
CA ARG A 215 -14.91 -14.09 29.17
C ARG A 215 -14.73 -13.88 27.67
N TYR A 216 -13.65 -14.41 27.09
CA TYR A 216 -13.29 -14.19 25.68
C TYR A 216 -13.11 -15.50 24.93
N THR A 217 -13.42 -15.48 23.63
CA THR A 217 -13.03 -16.51 22.66
C THR A 217 -12.35 -15.83 21.47
N VAL A 218 -11.18 -16.30 21.09
CA VAL A 218 -10.33 -15.62 20.11
C VAL A 218 -10.04 -16.50 18.90
N LYS A 219 -10.17 -15.96 17.69
CA LYS A 219 -9.67 -16.55 16.45
C LYS A 219 -8.56 -15.70 15.87
N LEU A 220 -7.35 -16.25 15.80
CA LEU A 220 -6.19 -15.65 15.15
C LEU A 220 -6.02 -16.21 13.74
N ALA A 221 -6.29 -15.39 12.73
CA ALA A 221 -6.11 -15.72 11.32
C ALA A 221 -4.70 -15.35 10.87
N THR A 222 -3.73 -16.26 11.03
CA THR A 222 -2.32 -15.97 10.71
C THR A 222 -1.57 -17.21 10.23
N ARG A 223 -0.59 -16.98 9.32
CA ARG A 223 0.44 -17.98 8.93
C ARG A 223 1.68 -17.92 9.82
N ARG A 224 1.76 -16.92 10.70
CA ARG A 224 2.92 -16.75 11.57
C ARG A 224 2.90 -17.78 12.68
N ARG A 225 4.07 -18.28 13.02
CA ARG A 225 4.23 -19.19 14.16
C ARG A 225 4.06 -18.40 15.46
N ILE A 226 3.10 -18.83 16.28
CA ILE A 226 2.92 -18.34 17.64
C ILE A 226 3.75 -19.25 18.57
N PRO A 227 4.61 -18.69 19.43
CA PRO A 227 5.37 -19.46 20.41
C PRO A 227 4.47 -20.33 21.28
N ALA A 228 4.94 -21.54 21.64
CA ALA A 228 4.16 -22.45 22.48
C ALA A 228 3.84 -21.85 23.87
N SER A 229 4.70 -21.01 24.39
CA SER A 229 4.51 -20.26 25.64
C SER A 229 3.35 -19.27 25.64
N LEU A 230 2.87 -18.87 24.45
CA LEU A 230 1.73 -17.97 24.28
C LEU A 230 0.43 -18.70 23.91
N ARG A 231 0.41 -20.03 23.92
CA ARG A 231 -0.83 -20.79 23.66
C ARG A 231 -1.78 -20.66 24.84
N ALA A 232 -3.02 -20.36 24.52
CA ALA A 232 -4.11 -20.24 25.49
C ALA A 232 -5.31 -21.08 25.04
N SER A 233 -6.05 -21.67 25.98
CA SER A 233 -7.13 -22.61 25.70
C SER A 233 -8.31 -21.99 24.94
N ASN A 234 -8.53 -20.70 25.10
CA ASN A 234 -9.59 -19.92 24.44
C ASN A 234 -9.14 -19.24 23.12
N VAL A 235 -7.92 -19.55 22.64
CA VAL A 235 -7.34 -18.95 21.43
C VAL A 235 -7.15 -20.01 20.34
N GLU A 236 -7.98 -19.96 19.31
CA GLU A 236 -7.84 -20.76 18.08
C GLU A 236 -6.91 -20.05 17.09
N ILE A 237 -5.90 -20.75 16.59
CA ILE A 237 -4.99 -20.24 15.55
C ILE A 237 -5.24 -21.04 14.28
N ALA A 238 -5.75 -20.37 13.23
CA ALA A 238 -6.13 -21.02 11.98
C ALA A 238 -5.86 -20.15 10.76
N LEU A 239 -5.96 -20.75 9.58
CA LEU A 239 -5.89 -20.06 8.30
C LEU A 239 -7.31 -19.86 7.75
N PHE A 240 -7.70 -18.61 7.61
CA PHE A 240 -8.92 -18.21 6.96
C PHE A 240 -8.57 -17.62 5.59
N SER A 241 -8.32 -18.49 4.60
CA SER A 241 -7.90 -18.05 3.26
C SER A 241 -9.06 -18.16 2.27
N GLY A 242 -9.21 -17.11 1.43
CA GLY A 242 -10.32 -16.95 0.50
C GLY A 242 -11.46 -16.14 1.09
N ILE A 243 -12.17 -15.43 0.20
CA ILE A 243 -13.17 -14.43 0.60
C ILE A 243 -14.28 -15.01 1.48
N LYS A 244 -14.79 -16.20 1.13
CA LYS A 244 -15.84 -16.87 1.90
C LYS A 244 -15.43 -17.11 3.37
N LYS A 245 -14.22 -17.66 3.60
CA LYS A 245 -13.73 -17.90 4.97
C LYS A 245 -13.44 -16.61 5.72
N GLN A 246 -13.06 -15.55 5.03
CA GLN A 246 -12.91 -14.24 5.65
C GLN A 246 -14.27 -13.71 6.11
N HIS A 247 -15.31 -13.78 5.29
CA HIS A 247 -16.67 -13.42 5.72
C HIS A 247 -17.14 -14.27 6.91
N GLU A 248 -16.99 -15.59 6.85
CA GLU A 248 -17.34 -16.49 7.98
C GLU A 248 -16.63 -16.07 9.28
N LEU A 249 -15.39 -15.60 9.21
CA LEU A 249 -14.64 -15.11 10.37
C LEU A 249 -15.20 -13.78 10.89
N TYR A 250 -15.48 -12.82 9.99
CA TYR A 250 -16.07 -11.53 10.36
C TYR A 250 -17.49 -11.73 10.94
N ASP A 251 -18.31 -12.58 10.35
CA ASP A 251 -19.67 -12.88 10.85
C ASP A 251 -19.63 -13.54 12.24
N TRP A 252 -18.64 -14.41 12.47
CA TRP A 252 -18.44 -15.05 13.76
C TRP A 252 -18.02 -14.05 14.84
N ALA A 253 -17.23 -13.04 14.51
CA ALA A 253 -16.67 -12.08 15.47
C ALA A 253 -17.70 -11.06 15.96
N ASP A 254 -17.57 -10.66 17.23
CA ASP A 254 -18.24 -9.48 17.77
C ASP A 254 -17.36 -8.23 17.61
N VAL A 255 -16.03 -8.38 17.83
CA VAL A 255 -15.04 -7.29 17.77
C VAL A 255 -13.85 -7.72 16.94
N ILE A 256 -13.31 -6.79 16.16
CA ILE A 256 -12.06 -6.98 15.42
C ILE A 256 -10.92 -6.29 16.16
N VAL A 257 -9.85 -7.03 16.44
CA VAL A 257 -8.65 -6.49 17.09
C VAL A 257 -7.49 -6.44 16.11
N VAL A 258 -6.85 -5.29 16.02
CA VAL A 258 -5.67 -5.04 15.19
C VAL A 258 -4.47 -4.71 16.09
N PRO A 259 -3.85 -5.75 16.71
CA PRO A 259 -2.74 -5.55 17.63
C PRO A 259 -1.45 -5.35 16.83
N LEU A 260 -0.77 -4.25 17.05
CA LEU A 260 0.41 -3.85 16.28
C LEU A 260 1.58 -3.47 17.18
N ARG A 261 2.78 -3.74 16.70
CA ARG A 261 4.01 -3.15 17.17
C ARG A 261 4.22 -1.79 16.54
N PRO A 262 5.00 -0.89 17.13
CA PRO A 262 5.33 0.40 16.52
C PRO A 262 5.85 0.25 15.10
N ASN A 263 5.22 0.95 14.17
CA ASN A 263 5.56 1.04 12.76
C ASN A 263 5.05 2.37 12.22
N SER A 264 5.58 2.87 11.09
CA SER A 264 5.14 4.11 10.45
C SER A 264 4.24 3.88 9.23
N HIS A 265 4.19 2.65 8.73
CA HIS A 265 3.27 2.31 7.63
C HIS A 265 1.89 1.92 8.15
N ALA A 266 0.90 1.92 7.29
CA ALA A 266 -0.47 1.57 7.65
C ALA A 266 -0.67 0.04 7.78
N SER A 267 0.13 -0.61 8.68
CA SER A 267 -0.07 -2.03 8.99
C SER A 267 -1.47 -2.26 9.53
N GLY A 268 -2.15 -3.29 9.04
CA GLY A 268 -3.49 -3.63 9.51
C GLY A 268 -4.63 -2.90 8.84
N ILE A 269 -4.35 -1.89 8.01
CA ILE A 269 -5.40 -1.06 7.43
C ILE A 269 -6.44 -1.85 6.62
N THR A 270 -6.03 -2.87 5.88
CA THR A 270 -6.97 -3.71 5.13
C THR A 270 -8.00 -4.37 6.06
N VAL A 271 -7.55 -4.86 7.23
CA VAL A 271 -8.44 -5.47 8.23
C VAL A 271 -9.40 -4.43 8.82
N MET A 272 -8.95 -3.20 9.06
CA MET A 272 -9.82 -2.13 9.55
C MET A 272 -10.86 -1.72 8.50
N LEU A 273 -10.46 -1.61 7.23
CA LEU A 273 -11.38 -1.35 6.12
C LEU A 273 -12.44 -2.46 5.97
N GLU A 274 -12.01 -3.71 6.04
CA GLU A 274 -12.90 -4.88 6.01
C GLU A 274 -13.87 -4.86 7.21
N ALA A 275 -13.37 -4.61 8.43
CA ALA A 275 -14.18 -4.54 9.65
C ALA A 275 -15.22 -3.41 9.58
N ALA A 276 -14.82 -2.22 9.13
CA ALA A 276 -15.72 -1.09 8.93
C ALA A 276 -16.82 -1.40 7.90
N ALA A 277 -16.47 -2.06 6.79
CA ALA A 277 -17.43 -2.43 5.75
C ALA A 277 -18.48 -3.43 6.26
N VAL A 278 -18.07 -4.40 7.09
CA VAL A 278 -19.00 -5.39 7.67
C VAL A 278 -19.64 -4.95 9.00
N GLY A 279 -19.44 -3.67 9.38
CA GLY A 279 -20.08 -3.08 10.56
C GLY A 279 -19.63 -3.66 11.90
N LYS A 280 -18.34 -3.99 12.05
CA LYS A 280 -17.79 -4.49 13.31
C LYS A 280 -17.04 -3.40 14.07
N PRO A 281 -17.27 -3.24 15.39
CA PRO A 281 -16.43 -2.38 16.20
C PRO A 281 -14.98 -2.88 16.22
N MET A 282 -14.05 -1.95 16.35
CA MET A 282 -12.62 -2.21 16.22
C MET A 282 -11.84 -1.71 17.42
N VAL A 283 -10.86 -2.51 17.85
CA VAL A 283 -9.80 -2.07 18.77
C VAL A 283 -8.47 -2.21 18.05
N ALA A 284 -7.73 -1.12 17.93
CA ALA A 284 -6.43 -1.09 17.26
C ALA A 284 -5.34 -0.51 18.17
N THR A 285 -4.10 -0.94 17.97
CA THR A 285 -2.97 -0.26 18.61
C THR A 285 -2.76 1.11 17.97
N ASP A 286 -2.53 2.14 18.80
CA ASP A 286 -2.30 3.52 18.37
C ASP A 286 -0.88 3.69 17.83
N VAL A 287 -0.66 3.23 16.59
CA VAL A 287 0.63 3.28 15.91
C VAL A 287 0.44 3.51 14.41
N GLY A 288 1.47 4.07 13.79
CA GLY A 288 1.46 4.35 12.36
C GLY A 288 0.33 5.30 11.98
N ALA A 289 -0.09 5.20 10.74
CA ALA A 289 -1.07 6.11 10.17
C ALA A 289 -2.52 5.58 10.20
N LEU A 290 -2.88 4.73 11.14
CA LEU A 290 -4.25 4.20 11.20
C LEU A 290 -5.28 5.30 11.41
N ARG A 291 -4.91 6.37 12.12
CA ARG A 291 -5.77 7.54 12.34
C ARG A 291 -6.02 8.38 11.09
N ASP A 292 -5.18 8.26 10.05
CA ASP A 292 -5.45 8.87 8.74
C ASP A 292 -6.68 8.24 8.08
N TYR A 293 -6.95 6.97 8.40
CA TYR A 293 -8.06 6.20 7.86
C TYR A 293 -9.28 6.19 8.78
N PHE A 294 -9.07 6.00 10.08
CA PHE A 294 -10.13 5.88 11.08
C PHE A 294 -9.77 6.76 12.29
N PRO A 295 -10.41 7.90 12.49
CA PRO A 295 -10.23 8.73 13.69
C PRO A 295 -10.75 8.03 14.97
N ALA A 296 -10.60 8.68 16.11
CA ALA A 296 -10.83 8.06 17.42
C ALA A 296 -12.30 7.71 17.73
N ASP A 297 -13.24 8.30 17.02
CA ASP A 297 -14.68 7.98 17.11
C ASP A 297 -15.08 6.78 16.25
N GLU A 298 -14.20 6.35 15.34
CA GLU A 298 -14.44 5.23 14.43
C GLU A 298 -13.71 3.94 14.85
N ALA A 299 -12.72 4.01 15.74
CA ALA A 299 -12.01 2.87 16.29
C ALA A 299 -11.47 3.18 17.69
N ALA A 300 -11.50 2.21 18.60
CA ALA A 300 -10.86 2.33 19.90
C ALA A 300 -9.34 2.12 19.74
N TYR A 301 -8.55 3.09 20.21
CA TYR A 301 -7.09 3.02 20.14
C TYR A 301 -6.48 2.77 21.52
N VAL A 302 -5.51 1.84 21.56
CA VAL A 302 -4.78 1.48 22.78
C VAL A 302 -3.27 1.64 22.59
N PRO A 303 -2.51 1.99 23.65
CA PRO A 303 -1.06 2.09 23.56
C PRO A 303 -0.40 0.76 23.13
N PRO A 304 0.73 0.80 22.38
CA PRO A 304 1.47 -0.41 22.03
C PRO A 304 2.01 -1.12 23.28
N PHE A 305 2.14 -2.45 23.21
CA PHE A 305 2.68 -3.30 24.27
C PHE A 305 1.92 -3.21 25.60
N ASN A 306 0.65 -2.84 25.59
CA ASN A 306 -0.18 -2.70 26.79
C ASN A 306 -1.37 -3.65 26.79
N PRO A 307 -1.21 -4.91 27.32
CA PRO A 307 -2.30 -5.87 27.42
C PRO A 307 -3.47 -5.41 28.27
N GLN A 308 -3.21 -4.62 29.32
CA GLN A 308 -4.27 -4.13 30.21
C GLN A 308 -5.18 -3.12 29.49
N ALA A 309 -4.58 -2.13 28.80
CA ALA A 309 -5.35 -1.17 28.02
C ALA A 309 -6.19 -1.84 26.90
N LEU A 310 -5.65 -2.90 26.29
CA LEU A 310 -6.39 -3.67 25.29
C LEU A 310 -7.58 -4.41 25.94
N ARG A 311 -7.39 -5.03 27.11
CA ARG A 311 -8.47 -5.67 27.87
C ARG A 311 -9.54 -4.66 28.26
N ASP A 312 -9.15 -3.51 28.82
CA ASP A 312 -10.06 -2.47 29.27
C ASP A 312 -10.92 -1.93 28.10
N ALA A 313 -10.31 -1.77 26.91
CA ALA A 313 -11.05 -1.39 25.71
C ALA A 313 -12.07 -2.44 25.26
N LEU A 314 -11.73 -3.74 25.35
CA LEU A 314 -12.65 -4.83 25.03
C LEU A 314 -13.79 -4.95 26.04
N ASP A 315 -13.48 -4.83 27.35
CA ASP A 315 -14.48 -4.85 28.43
C ASP A 315 -15.45 -3.66 28.31
N ARG A 316 -14.93 -2.48 27.94
CA ARG A 316 -15.77 -1.29 27.67
C ARG A 316 -16.73 -1.53 26.53
N LEU A 317 -16.25 -2.00 25.36
CA LEU A 317 -17.15 -2.32 24.25
C LEU A 317 -18.22 -3.32 24.65
N ALA A 318 -17.87 -4.36 25.45
CA ALA A 318 -18.85 -5.36 25.90
C ALA A 318 -19.87 -4.79 26.90
N SER A 319 -19.49 -3.83 27.74
CA SER A 319 -20.38 -3.22 28.76
C SER A 319 -21.18 -2.03 28.22
N GLU A 320 -20.75 -1.43 27.11
CA GLU A 320 -21.37 -0.25 26.50
C GLU A 320 -21.79 -0.53 25.02
N PRO A 321 -22.81 -1.43 24.80
CA PRO A 321 -23.15 -1.88 23.45
C PRO A 321 -23.61 -0.76 22.51
N ASP A 322 -24.24 0.28 23.03
CA ASP A 322 -24.65 1.46 22.23
C ASP A 322 -23.42 2.24 21.74
N GLU A 323 -22.36 2.32 22.53
CA GLU A 323 -21.10 2.97 22.12
C GLU A 323 -20.40 2.14 21.04
N ALA A 324 -20.33 0.82 21.24
CA ALA A 324 -19.77 -0.09 20.22
C ALA A 324 -20.54 -0.01 18.89
N LEU A 325 -21.87 0.10 18.96
CA LEU A 325 -22.72 0.29 17.76
C LEU A 325 -22.40 1.64 17.09
N ARG A 326 -22.36 2.74 17.87
CA ARG A 326 -22.03 4.07 17.32
C ARG A 326 -20.67 4.07 16.63
N GLN A 327 -19.65 3.48 17.26
CA GLN A 327 -18.30 3.36 16.66
C GLN A 327 -18.34 2.61 15.33
N ALA A 328 -18.99 1.47 15.26
CA ALA A 328 -19.10 0.67 14.03
C ALA A 328 -19.88 1.40 12.92
N GLN A 329 -20.95 2.13 13.28
CA GLN A 329 -21.70 2.98 12.35
C GLN A 329 -20.85 4.14 11.83
N ALA A 330 -20.10 4.82 12.73
CA ALA A 330 -19.19 5.91 12.35
C ALA A 330 -18.09 5.41 11.40
N ALA A 331 -17.50 4.24 11.67
CA ALA A 331 -16.48 3.63 10.81
C ALA A 331 -17.00 3.31 9.40
N ALA A 332 -18.21 2.74 9.30
CA ALA A 332 -18.85 2.45 8.02
C ALA A 332 -19.17 3.73 7.25
N ALA A 333 -19.73 4.74 7.93
CA ALA A 333 -20.03 6.05 7.35
C ALA A 333 -18.75 6.78 6.91
N GLY A 334 -17.71 6.76 7.73
CA GLY A 334 -16.43 7.38 7.45
C GLY A 334 -15.70 6.73 6.25
N LEU A 335 -15.78 5.41 6.10
CA LEU A 335 -15.26 4.70 4.93
C LEU A 335 -15.91 5.23 3.64
N LEU A 336 -17.23 5.40 3.64
CA LEU A 336 -17.97 5.94 2.49
C LEU A 336 -17.68 7.42 2.27
N ALA A 337 -17.68 8.24 3.33
CA ALA A 337 -17.49 9.69 3.24
C ALA A 337 -16.08 10.05 2.70
N ARG A 338 -15.06 9.29 3.06
CA ARG A 338 -13.67 9.43 2.56
C ARG A 338 -13.41 8.66 1.28
N ASP A 339 -14.42 7.97 0.73
CA ASP A 339 -14.33 7.10 -0.45
C ASP A 339 -13.11 6.16 -0.38
N LEU A 340 -12.95 5.45 0.74
CA LEU A 340 -11.85 4.51 0.95
C LEU A 340 -12.07 3.21 0.14
N THR A 341 -12.18 3.37 -1.19
CA THR A 341 -12.42 2.29 -2.15
C THR A 341 -11.24 2.07 -3.08
N THR A 342 -11.07 0.85 -3.59
CA THR A 342 -10.04 0.56 -4.60
C THR A 342 -10.28 1.35 -5.88
N GLN A 343 -11.53 1.69 -6.20
CA GLN A 343 -11.87 2.53 -7.34
C GLN A 343 -11.33 3.94 -7.15
N HIS A 344 -11.61 4.58 -6.01
CA HIS A 344 -11.08 5.91 -5.69
C HIS A 344 -9.56 5.92 -5.69
N TYR A 345 -8.93 4.90 -5.08
CA TYR A 345 -7.48 4.75 -5.08
C TYR A 345 -6.89 4.73 -6.49
N ALA A 346 -7.50 3.98 -7.42
CA ALA A 346 -7.09 3.97 -8.82
C ALA A 346 -7.29 5.33 -9.51
N MET A 347 -8.39 6.03 -9.21
CA MET A 347 -8.67 7.36 -9.77
C MET A 347 -7.70 8.44 -9.26
N GLN A 348 -7.20 8.31 -8.02
CA GLN A 348 -6.12 9.16 -7.52
C GLN A 348 -4.82 8.99 -8.34
N HIS A 349 -4.49 7.77 -8.77
CA HIS A 349 -3.36 7.51 -9.68
C HIS A 349 -3.57 8.18 -11.05
N VAL A 350 -4.81 8.15 -11.58
CA VAL A 350 -5.17 8.86 -12.81
C VAL A 350 -4.94 10.37 -12.65
N ARG A 351 -5.41 10.97 -11.55
CA ARG A 351 -5.22 12.41 -11.26
C ARG A 351 -3.75 12.79 -11.21
N ILE A 352 -2.95 12.07 -10.42
CA ILE A 352 -1.51 12.33 -10.31
C ILE A 352 -0.80 12.15 -11.65
N THR A 353 -1.19 11.15 -12.43
CA THR A 353 -0.61 10.92 -13.76
C THR A 353 -0.86 12.10 -14.69
N ARG A 354 -2.06 12.68 -14.69
CA ARG A 354 -2.37 13.89 -15.46
C ARG A 354 -1.51 15.07 -15.04
N GLU A 355 -1.34 15.28 -13.74
CA GLU A 355 -0.45 16.33 -13.20
C GLU A 355 1.00 16.13 -13.66
N MET A 356 1.53 14.91 -13.58
CA MET A 356 2.89 14.58 -14.00
C MET A 356 3.11 14.82 -15.50
N LEU A 357 2.16 14.42 -16.34
CA LEU A 357 2.23 14.61 -17.79
C LEU A 357 2.13 16.10 -18.18
N SER A 358 1.26 16.85 -17.53
CA SER A 358 1.11 18.30 -17.72
C SER A 358 2.41 19.04 -17.36
N ALA A 359 3.00 18.73 -16.20
CA ALA A 359 4.27 19.33 -15.78
C ALA A 359 5.42 19.02 -16.76
N ARG A 360 5.48 17.78 -17.28
CA ARG A 360 6.47 17.40 -18.31
C ARG A 360 6.27 18.16 -19.62
N GLY A 361 5.03 18.35 -20.06
CA GLY A 361 4.71 19.13 -21.26
C GLY A 361 5.13 20.59 -21.14
N GLN A 362 4.85 21.22 -20.01
CA GLN A 362 5.26 22.60 -19.72
C GLN A 362 6.80 22.75 -19.69
N ALA A 363 7.51 21.84 -19.01
CA ALA A 363 8.97 21.86 -18.98
C ALA A 363 9.59 21.72 -20.38
N SER A 364 9.01 20.88 -21.23
CA SER A 364 9.47 20.71 -22.62
C SER A 364 9.22 21.96 -23.49
N ALA A 365 8.09 22.64 -23.30
CA ALA A 365 7.78 23.87 -23.99
C ALA A 365 8.73 25.02 -23.61
N HIS A 366 9.05 25.17 -22.31
CA HIS A 366 10.02 26.18 -21.85
C HIS A 366 11.43 25.90 -22.35
N ALA A 367 11.87 24.64 -22.37
CA ALA A 367 13.18 24.28 -22.93
C ALA A 367 13.28 24.56 -24.44
N GLY A 368 12.19 24.31 -25.19
CA GLY A 368 12.13 24.67 -26.62
C GLY A 368 12.18 26.20 -26.89
N ALA A 369 11.47 26.97 -26.07
CA ALA A 369 11.48 28.42 -26.17
C ALA A 369 12.86 29.05 -25.86
N ALA A 370 13.57 28.49 -24.85
CA ALA A 370 14.92 28.93 -24.47
C ALA A 370 15.97 28.65 -25.58
N THR A 371 15.80 27.57 -26.33
CA THR A 371 16.71 27.20 -27.44
C THR A 371 16.55 28.11 -28.67
N HIS A 372 15.37 28.70 -28.87
CA HIS A 372 15.10 29.63 -29.96
C HIS A 372 15.46 31.12 -29.66
N ALA A 373 15.82 31.42 -28.40
CA ALA A 373 16.16 32.79 -27.95
C ALA A 373 17.68 33.07 -27.93
N GLN A 374 18.52 32.26 -28.58
CA GLN A 374 19.95 32.62 -28.72
C GLN A 374 20.08 33.83 -29.63
N PRO A 375 20.72 34.93 -29.17
CA PRO A 375 20.93 36.13 -30.02
C PRO A 375 21.85 35.76 -31.17
N ALA A 376 21.50 36.28 -32.36
CA ALA A 376 22.36 36.23 -33.56
C ALA A 376 23.73 36.80 -33.22
N ALA A 377 24.78 36.08 -33.56
CA ALA A 377 26.17 36.55 -33.40
C ALA A 377 26.35 37.91 -34.09
N PRO A 378 27.05 38.90 -33.49
CA PRO A 378 27.28 40.19 -34.10
C PRO A 378 28.09 40.01 -35.37
N GLY A 379 27.57 40.57 -36.46
CA GLY A 379 28.18 40.55 -37.79
C GLY A 379 29.64 41.05 -37.73
N ARG A 380 30.55 40.32 -38.35
CA ARG A 380 31.91 40.75 -38.63
C ARG A 380 31.85 42.00 -39.53
N GLU A 381 32.13 43.19 -39.01
CA GLU A 381 32.47 44.34 -39.79
C GLU A 381 33.71 44.04 -40.63
N SER A 382 33.56 44.05 -41.96
CA SER A 382 34.64 44.02 -42.92
C SER A 382 35.40 45.36 -42.86
N ARG A 383 36.57 45.38 -42.23
CA ARG A 383 37.50 46.51 -42.45
C ARG A 383 38.05 46.39 -43.88
N GLY A 384 37.48 47.21 -44.76
CA GLY A 384 38.03 47.50 -46.05
C GLY A 384 39.31 48.35 -45.88
N GLY A 385 40.35 48.00 -46.65
CA GLY A 385 41.62 48.57 -46.62
C GLY A 385 41.75 50.00 -47.25
N LEU A 386 42.81 50.63 -46.92
CA LEU A 386 43.69 51.45 -47.79
C LEU A 386 45.13 51.12 -47.40
#